data_21e7b4e0ad123bd6527159930f8440ca
#
_entry.id   21e7b4e0ad123bd6527159930f8440ca
#
_cell.length_a   1.000
_cell.length_b   1.000
_cell.length_c   1.000
_cell.angle_alpha   90.00
_cell.angle_beta   90.00
_cell.angle_gamma   90.00
#
_symmetry.space_group_name_H-M   'P 1'
#
loop_
_entity.id
_entity.type
_entity.pdbx_description
1 polymer ?
#
loop_
_entity_poly.entity_id
_entity_poly.type
_entity_poly.pdbx_seq_one_letter_code
_entity_poly.pdbx_strand_id
1 'polypeptide(L)'
;MRTARSAALLMLSALVSSVGVDGQQKPGDAKAAQALLSRSADAVLALKSTRFSVAREGAPAVLDAKNNITFTLAECAYAAPDRVSCDVKVTLKNGTILQLTRVWVPEGTFQSNPLTKQFGKAPADSTFNGVLLFAKTGIPDIMRTGVQNPQVVGKERIQNRDTLHLEGEVSGEKLVPFISTVKPDSVYPVDLWIDEPTATPVQFHVTEPDSNGWQIELFRINEPVDIPTPQLPPAPARPQA
;
A
#
# COMPACT_ATOMS: atom_id res chain seq x y z
N MET A 1 -45.25 -0.81 -62.87
CA MET A 1 -44.30 -1.94 -62.84
C MET A 1 -43.07 -1.57 -62.04
N ARG A 2 -42.97 -2.00 -60.81
CA ARG A 2 -41.73 -2.08 -60.01
C ARG A 2 -42.02 -3.04 -58.84
N THR A 3 -41.38 -4.17 -58.89
CA THR A 3 -41.48 -5.33 -58.00
C THR A 3 -40.81 -5.04 -56.67
N ALA A 4 -41.52 -5.21 -55.56
CA ALA A 4 -41.00 -5.22 -54.22
C ALA A 4 -40.37 -6.59 -53.93
N ARG A 5 -39.10 -6.59 -53.49
CA ARG A 5 -38.40 -7.78 -52.93
C ARG A 5 -38.45 -7.68 -51.43
N SER A 6 -39.17 -8.64 -50.81
CA SER A 6 -39.16 -8.85 -49.37
C SER A 6 -37.84 -9.55 -48.97
N ALA A 7 -37.11 -8.91 -48.04
CA ALA A 7 -35.98 -9.54 -47.36
C ALA A 7 -36.47 -10.11 -46.04
N ALA A 8 -36.38 -11.42 -45.87
CA ALA A 8 -36.66 -12.12 -44.63
C ALA A 8 -35.43 -11.98 -43.69
N LEU A 9 -35.65 -11.38 -42.54
CA LEU A 9 -34.64 -11.23 -41.46
C LEU A 9 -34.71 -12.48 -40.59
N LEU A 10 -33.74 -13.39 -40.71
CA LEU A 10 -33.54 -14.53 -39.83
C LEU A 10 -32.93 -14.01 -38.52
N MET A 11 -33.72 -14.01 -37.44
CA MET A 11 -33.20 -13.82 -36.07
C MET A 11 -32.52 -15.13 -35.61
N LEU A 12 -31.22 -15.05 -35.52
CA LEU A 12 -30.40 -16.08 -34.89
C LEU A 12 -30.33 -15.81 -33.39
N SER A 13 -31.12 -16.50 -32.58
CA SER A 13 -31.08 -16.43 -31.12
C SER A 13 -29.86 -17.21 -30.63
N ALA A 14 -28.80 -16.48 -30.27
CA ALA A 14 -27.65 -17.05 -29.57
C ALA A 14 -28.04 -17.32 -28.10
N LEU A 15 -28.22 -18.57 -27.74
CA LEU A 15 -28.25 -19.02 -26.34
C LEU A 15 -26.85 -18.84 -25.77
N VAL A 16 -26.66 -17.76 -24.99
CA VAL A 16 -25.50 -17.60 -24.11
C VAL A 16 -25.74 -18.50 -22.90
N SER A 17 -25.18 -19.71 -22.95
CA SER A 17 -25.05 -20.55 -21.75
C SER A 17 -24.06 -19.88 -20.82
N SER A 18 -24.54 -19.24 -19.76
CA SER A 18 -23.71 -18.81 -18.64
C SER A 18 -23.19 -20.06 -17.92
N VAL A 19 -21.95 -20.44 -18.24
CA VAL A 19 -21.20 -21.40 -17.42
C VAL A 19 -20.87 -20.64 -16.14
N GLY A 20 -21.64 -20.86 -15.09
CA GLY A 20 -21.28 -20.49 -13.75
C GLY A 20 -20.04 -21.30 -13.36
N VAL A 21 -18.88 -20.64 -13.38
CA VAL A 21 -17.68 -21.20 -12.76
C VAL A 21 -17.87 -21.05 -11.25
N ASP A 22 -18.50 -22.05 -10.62
CA ASP A 22 -18.37 -22.28 -9.18
C ASP A 22 -16.91 -22.68 -8.93
N GLY A 23 -16.07 -21.69 -8.74
CA GLY A 23 -14.66 -21.87 -8.36
C GLY A 23 -14.57 -22.36 -6.92
N GLN A 24 -14.98 -23.58 -6.65
CA GLN A 24 -14.66 -24.24 -5.38
C GLN A 24 -13.14 -24.40 -5.29
N GLN A 25 -12.51 -23.52 -4.51
CA GLN A 25 -11.09 -23.57 -4.21
C GLN A 25 -10.73 -24.95 -3.66
N LYS A 26 -9.78 -25.62 -4.28
CA LYS A 26 -9.27 -26.90 -3.79
C LYS A 26 -8.52 -26.66 -2.47
N PRO A 27 -8.76 -27.44 -1.40
CA PRO A 27 -8.09 -27.24 -0.10
C PRO A 27 -6.55 -27.21 -0.17
N GLY A 28 -5.95 -27.84 -1.18
CA GLY A 28 -4.51 -27.80 -1.44
C GLY A 28 -4.01 -26.43 -1.88
N ASP A 29 -4.79 -25.68 -2.63
CA ASP A 29 -4.41 -24.40 -3.18
C ASP A 29 -4.39 -23.31 -2.09
N ALA A 30 -5.34 -23.31 -1.16
CA ALA A 30 -5.38 -22.40 -0.02
C ALA A 30 -4.20 -22.62 0.93
N LYS A 31 -3.82 -23.88 1.19
CA LYS A 31 -2.65 -24.20 2.01
C LYS A 31 -1.35 -23.74 1.36
N ALA A 32 -1.23 -23.88 0.03
CA ALA A 32 -0.06 -23.41 -0.70
C ALA A 32 0.03 -21.88 -0.68
N ALA A 33 -1.10 -21.18 -0.85
CA ALA A 33 -1.18 -19.71 -0.75
C ALA A 33 -0.79 -19.23 0.65
N GLN A 34 -1.28 -19.86 1.71
CA GLN A 34 -0.92 -19.53 3.09
C GLN A 34 0.56 -19.80 3.39
N ALA A 35 1.13 -20.87 2.85
CA ALA A 35 2.57 -21.16 2.98
C ALA A 35 3.42 -20.10 2.24
N LEU A 36 2.96 -19.61 1.08
CA LEU A 36 3.60 -18.52 0.35
C LEU A 36 3.56 -17.22 1.15
N LEU A 37 2.41 -16.85 1.73
CA LEU A 37 2.28 -15.68 2.60
C LEU A 37 3.20 -15.75 3.82
N SER A 38 3.32 -16.92 4.44
CA SER A 38 4.23 -17.10 5.59
C SER A 38 5.69 -16.90 5.19
N ARG A 39 6.14 -17.46 4.06
CA ARG A 39 7.49 -17.24 3.52
C ARG A 39 7.71 -15.78 3.15
N SER A 40 6.68 -15.12 2.60
CA SER A 40 6.75 -13.71 2.24
C SER A 40 6.87 -12.80 3.48
N ALA A 41 6.17 -13.13 4.56
CA ALA A 41 6.35 -12.47 5.84
C ALA A 41 7.78 -12.60 6.39
N ASP A 42 8.38 -13.79 6.26
CA ASP A 42 9.79 -14.01 6.64
C ASP A 42 10.74 -13.20 5.76
N ALA A 43 10.47 -13.11 4.46
CA ALA A 43 11.26 -12.31 3.53
C ALA A 43 11.21 -10.81 3.88
N VAL A 44 10.03 -10.27 4.27
CA VAL A 44 9.91 -8.87 4.74
C VAL A 44 10.74 -8.64 6.00
N LEU A 45 10.70 -9.56 6.98
CA LEU A 45 11.47 -9.44 8.20
C LEU A 45 12.99 -9.57 7.98
N ALA A 46 13.41 -10.20 6.89
CA ALA A 46 14.82 -10.36 6.53
C ALA A 46 15.35 -9.16 5.68
N LEU A 47 14.50 -8.21 5.29
CA LEU A 47 14.92 -7.03 4.54
C LEU A 47 15.95 -6.23 5.33
N LYS A 48 17.07 -5.92 4.71
CA LYS A 48 18.07 -4.99 5.24
C LYS A 48 17.71 -3.55 4.88
N SER A 49 17.14 -3.36 3.70
CA SER A 49 16.71 -2.06 3.17
C SER A 49 15.77 -2.26 1.99
N THR A 50 14.96 -1.26 1.72
CA THR A 50 14.18 -1.16 0.48
C THR A 50 13.78 0.28 0.24
N ARG A 51 13.53 0.63 -1.01
CA ARG A 51 12.71 1.80 -1.33
C ARG A 51 11.30 1.33 -1.60
N PHE A 52 10.33 2.16 -1.27
CA PHE A 52 8.92 1.83 -1.50
C PHE A 52 8.11 3.09 -1.76
N SER A 53 7.02 2.94 -2.46
CA SER A 53 6.01 3.99 -2.62
C SER A 53 4.72 3.60 -1.95
N VAL A 54 3.98 4.59 -1.47
CA VAL A 54 2.61 4.45 -1.00
C VAL A 54 1.77 5.42 -1.81
N ALA A 55 0.84 4.91 -2.59
CA ALA A 55 -0.04 5.70 -3.44
C ALA A 55 -1.50 5.54 -3.01
N ARG A 56 -2.26 6.61 -3.13
CA ARG A 56 -3.72 6.60 -3.01
C ARG A 56 -4.33 6.58 -4.39
N GLU A 57 -5.21 5.64 -4.63
CA GLU A 57 -6.03 5.56 -5.83
C GLU A 57 -7.44 6.08 -5.58
N GLY A 58 -8.07 6.66 -6.60
CA GLY A 58 -9.39 7.25 -6.50
C GLY A 58 -9.41 8.58 -5.76
N ALA A 59 -10.36 8.76 -4.83
CA ALA A 59 -10.49 9.98 -4.05
C ALA A 59 -9.30 10.17 -3.10
N PRO A 60 -8.71 11.38 -3.01
CA PRO A 60 -7.59 11.64 -2.10
C PRO A 60 -7.94 11.36 -0.64
N ALA A 61 -7.02 10.77 0.10
CA ALA A 61 -7.21 10.52 1.53
C ALA A 61 -7.06 11.82 2.34
N VAL A 62 -8.03 12.12 3.20
CA VAL A 62 -7.98 13.31 4.06
C VAL A 62 -7.06 13.03 5.25
N LEU A 63 -5.95 13.77 5.34
CA LEU A 63 -5.01 13.73 6.47
C LEU A 63 -5.39 14.71 7.58
N ASP A 64 -5.90 15.87 7.21
CA ASP A 64 -6.33 16.92 8.12
C ASP A 64 -7.62 17.54 7.56
N ALA A 65 -8.75 17.17 8.15
CA ALA A 65 -10.06 17.66 7.72
C ALA A 65 -10.24 19.17 8.00
N LYS A 66 -9.64 19.69 9.10
CA LYS A 66 -9.75 21.10 9.47
C LYS A 66 -9.09 22.02 8.43
N ASN A 67 -7.92 21.62 7.96
CA ASN A 67 -7.15 22.40 6.97
C ASN A 67 -7.36 21.88 5.54
N ASN A 68 -8.20 20.84 5.38
CA ASN A 68 -8.47 20.16 4.10
C ASN A 68 -7.17 19.75 3.38
N ILE A 69 -6.27 19.12 4.14
CA ILE A 69 -5.02 18.57 3.62
C ILE A 69 -5.27 17.12 3.20
N THR A 70 -4.95 16.81 1.96
CA THR A 70 -5.13 15.46 1.41
C THR A 70 -3.80 14.85 1.00
N PHE A 71 -3.72 13.51 1.11
CA PHE A 71 -2.59 12.69 0.69
C PHE A 71 -2.83 12.11 -0.69
N THR A 72 -1.78 12.02 -1.50
CA THR A 72 -1.81 11.34 -2.79
C THR A 72 -0.69 10.32 -2.97
N LEU A 73 0.52 10.64 -2.54
CA LEU A 73 1.72 9.82 -2.76
C LEU A 73 2.76 10.05 -1.69
N ALA A 74 3.44 8.99 -1.28
CA ALA A 74 4.70 9.06 -0.57
C ALA A 74 5.77 8.18 -1.24
N GLU A 75 6.98 8.71 -1.37
CA GLU A 75 8.17 7.98 -1.81
C GLU A 75 9.08 7.77 -0.61
N CYS A 76 9.33 6.52 -0.27
CA CYS A 76 9.91 6.15 0.99
C CYS A 76 11.17 5.30 0.84
N ALA A 77 11.98 5.29 1.88
CA ALA A 77 13.09 4.38 2.06
C ALA A 77 13.01 3.76 3.47
N TYR A 78 13.36 2.48 3.56
CA TYR A 78 13.51 1.73 4.80
C TYR A 78 14.95 1.23 4.94
N ALA A 79 15.50 1.35 6.13
CA ALA A 79 16.74 0.72 6.54
C ALA A 79 16.52 0.00 7.88
N ALA A 80 16.76 -1.29 7.87
CA ALA A 80 16.57 -2.13 9.06
C ALA A 80 17.49 -1.69 10.22
N PRO A 81 17.07 -1.86 11.47
CA PRO A 81 15.78 -2.50 11.83
C PRO A 81 14.61 -1.52 11.93
N ASP A 82 14.84 -0.20 12.01
CA ASP A 82 13.87 0.75 12.56
C ASP A 82 13.98 2.19 11.98
N ARG A 83 14.55 2.34 10.79
CA ARG A 83 14.68 3.64 10.11
C ARG A 83 13.83 3.70 8.87
N VAL A 84 12.98 4.72 8.79
CA VAL A 84 12.17 5.03 7.60
C VAL A 84 12.24 6.52 7.31
N SER A 85 12.34 6.87 6.05
CA SER A 85 12.20 8.25 5.56
C SER A 85 11.21 8.27 4.41
N CYS A 86 10.24 9.18 4.45
CA CYS A 86 9.24 9.36 3.39
C CYS A 86 9.17 10.81 2.94
N ASP A 87 9.24 11.01 1.64
CA ASP A 87 8.84 12.25 0.98
C ASP A 87 7.35 12.17 0.64
N VAL A 88 6.56 12.95 1.37
CA VAL A 88 5.09 12.91 1.30
C VAL A 88 4.59 14.10 0.51
N LYS A 89 3.81 13.83 -0.53
CA LYS A 89 3.09 14.84 -1.32
C LYS A 89 1.69 15.02 -0.75
N VAL A 90 1.37 16.24 -0.38
CA VAL A 90 0.05 16.63 0.13
C VAL A 90 -0.53 17.76 -0.71
N THR A 91 -1.85 17.77 -0.87
CA THR A 91 -2.56 18.83 -1.57
C THR A 91 -3.38 19.64 -0.57
N LEU A 92 -3.25 20.96 -0.62
CA LEU A 92 -4.02 21.90 0.19
C LEU A 92 -5.36 22.19 -0.47
N LYS A 93 -6.30 22.80 0.29
CA LYS A 93 -7.64 23.19 -0.17
C LYS A 93 -7.63 24.00 -1.48
N ASN A 94 -6.64 24.85 -1.69
CA ASN A 94 -6.49 25.69 -2.88
C ASN A 94 -5.83 24.97 -4.07
N GLY A 95 -5.59 23.66 -3.98
CA GLY A 95 -4.91 22.87 -5.01
C GLY A 95 -3.38 22.96 -4.98
N THR A 96 -2.79 23.72 -4.05
CA THR A 96 -1.32 23.79 -3.92
C THR A 96 -0.77 22.44 -3.44
N ILE A 97 0.19 21.89 -4.17
CA ILE A 97 0.90 20.68 -3.77
C ILE A 97 2.13 21.09 -2.96
N LEU A 98 2.25 20.54 -1.77
CA LEU A 98 3.41 20.68 -0.91
C LEU A 98 4.08 19.31 -0.74
N GLN A 99 5.38 19.34 -0.57
CA GLN A 99 6.17 18.15 -0.23
C GLN A 99 6.85 18.40 1.12
N LEU A 100 6.66 17.42 2.02
CA LEU A 100 7.36 17.37 3.30
C LEU A 100 8.08 16.02 3.42
N THR A 101 9.18 16.01 4.16
CA THR A 101 9.89 14.78 4.50
C THR A 101 9.55 14.40 5.93
N ARG A 102 9.19 13.15 6.17
CA ARG A 102 9.00 12.58 7.50
C ARG A 102 10.01 11.47 7.73
N VAL A 103 10.66 11.48 8.88
CA VAL A 103 11.72 10.54 9.24
C VAL A 103 11.40 9.91 10.58
N TRP A 104 11.38 8.58 10.62
CA TRP A 104 11.26 7.78 11.83
C TRP A 104 12.59 7.07 12.07
N VAL A 105 13.17 7.32 13.22
CA VAL A 105 14.44 6.75 13.68
C VAL A 105 14.35 6.48 15.18
N PRO A 106 15.27 5.71 15.79
CA PRO A 106 15.23 5.43 17.24
C PRO A 106 15.14 6.67 18.12
N GLU A 107 15.75 7.79 17.69
CA GLU A 107 15.76 9.06 18.42
C GLU A 107 14.43 9.81 18.37
N GLY A 108 13.48 9.36 17.55
CA GLY A 108 12.14 9.92 17.44
C GLY A 108 11.62 10.09 16.02
N THR A 109 10.51 10.77 15.91
CA THR A 109 9.90 11.12 14.63
C THR A 109 10.12 12.60 14.33
N PHE A 110 10.60 12.87 13.12
CA PHE A 110 10.92 14.21 12.65
C PHE A 110 10.12 14.52 11.38
N GLN A 111 9.81 15.79 11.19
CA GLN A 111 9.13 16.26 9.99
C GLN A 111 9.76 17.57 9.50
N SER A 112 9.99 17.67 8.20
CA SER A 112 10.44 18.91 7.60
C SER A 112 9.28 19.91 7.47
N ASN A 113 9.55 21.18 7.66
CA ASN A 113 8.64 22.23 7.23
C ASN A 113 8.62 22.27 5.69
N PRO A 114 7.45 22.23 5.03
CA PRO A 114 7.39 22.16 3.56
C PRO A 114 7.97 23.38 2.85
N LEU A 115 8.02 24.55 3.52
CA LEU A 115 8.53 25.80 2.95
C LEU A 115 10.02 26.02 3.23
N THR A 116 10.42 25.90 4.53
CA THR A 116 11.79 26.18 4.95
C THR A 116 12.73 24.97 4.84
N LYS A 117 12.17 23.77 4.67
CA LYS A 117 12.87 22.48 4.68
C LYS A 117 13.59 22.14 5.99
N GLN A 118 13.45 22.98 7.02
CA GLN A 118 14.02 22.71 8.34
C GLN A 118 13.24 21.61 9.05
N PHE A 119 13.95 20.70 9.70
CA PHE A 119 13.35 19.64 10.48
C PHE A 119 12.93 20.13 11.87
N GLY A 120 11.79 19.61 12.33
CA GLY A 120 11.30 19.70 13.70
C GLY A 120 10.87 18.33 14.17
N LYS A 121 10.54 18.18 15.45
CA LYS A 121 9.84 16.98 15.93
C LYS A 121 8.45 16.93 15.29
N ALA A 122 8.05 15.74 14.84
CA ALA A 122 6.70 15.57 14.28
C ALA A 122 5.64 15.80 15.36
N PRO A 123 4.43 16.26 14.99
CA PRO A 123 3.30 16.39 15.91
C PRO A 123 2.99 15.05 16.60
N ALA A 124 2.61 15.12 17.89
CA ALA A 124 2.34 13.92 18.71
C ALA A 124 1.10 13.14 18.28
N ASP A 125 0.15 13.81 17.62
CA ASP A 125 -1.09 13.26 17.07
C ASP A 125 -0.95 12.53 15.74
N SER A 126 0.29 12.42 15.28
CA SER A 126 0.62 11.70 14.05
C SER A 126 0.43 10.18 14.24
N THR A 127 -0.67 9.67 13.76
CA THR A 127 -1.07 8.26 13.93
C THR A 127 -0.27 7.26 13.11
N PHE A 128 0.29 7.67 11.96
CA PHE A 128 1.05 6.78 11.09
C PHE A 128 2.52 6.70 11.51
N ASN A 129 3.02 5.48 11.67
CA ASN A 129 4.44 5.19 11.87
C ASN A 129 4.95 4.25 10.77
N GLY A 130 5.78 4.76 9.86
CA GLY A 130 6.30 4.00 8.72
C GLY A 130 7.12 2.77 9.10
N VAL A 131 7.77 2.77 10.27
CA VAL A 131 8.54 1.61 10.76
C VAL A 131 7.63 0.41 11.03
N LEU A 132 6.38 0.64 11.43
CA LEU A 132 5.42 -0.44 11.70
C LEU A 132 5.14 -1.30 10.47
N LEU A 133 5.28 -0.75 9.25
CA LEU A 133 5.09 -1.54 8.02
C LEU A 133 6.01 -2.77 7.99
N PHE A 134 7.24 -2.64 8.47
CA PHE A 134 8.28 -3.68 8.44
C PHE A 134 8.46 -4.40 9.78
N ALA A 135 7.77 -3.96 10.82
CA ALA A 135 7.79 -4.60 12.13
C ALA A 135 7.05 -5.95 12.12
N LYS A 136 7.33 -6.81 13.10
CA LYS A 136 6.64 -8.12 13.24
C LYS A 136 5.12 -7.98 13.30
N THR A 137 4.61 -6.89 13.86
CA THR A 137 3.17 -6.57 14.00
C THR A 137 2.59 -5.81 12.82
N GLY A 138 3.38 -5.59 11.77
CA GLY A 138 2.99 -4.86 10.56
C GLY A 138 2.58 -5.78 9.41
N ILE A 139 3.07 -5.47 8.21
CA ILE A 139 2.81 -6.29 7.00
C ILE A 139 3.11 -7.79 7.24
N PRO A 140 4.21 -8.19 7.92
CA PRO A 140 4.46 -9.61 8.21
C PRO A 140 3.35 -10.29 9.03
N ASP A 141 2.72 -9.60 10.00
CA ASP A 141 1.59 -10.15 10.75
C ASP A 141 0.35 -10.29 9.87
N ILE A 142 0.05 -9.27 9.07
CA ILE A 142 -1.07 -9.30 8.11
C ILE A 142 -0.91 -10.49 7.16
N MET A 143 0.28 -10.71 6.61
CA MET A 143 0.55 -11.84 5.72
C MET A 143 0.38 -13.20 6.42
N ARG A 144 0.82 -13.34 7.67
CA ARG A 144 0.75 -14.63 8.38
C ARG A 144 -0.64 -14.96 8.89
N THR A 145 -1.37 -13.97 9.41
CA THR A 145 -2.58 -14.18 10.21
C THR A 145 -3.76 -13.32 9.77
N GLY A 146 -3.52 -12.27 8.97
CA GLY A 146 -4.53 -11.28 8.60
C GLY A 146 -5.23 -11.59 7.29
N VAL A 147 -4.52 -12.17 6.31
CA VAL A 147 -5.11 -12.50 5.01
C VAL A 147 -6.01 -13.73 5.14
N GLN A 148 -7.28 -13.55 4.88
CA GLN A 148 -8.30 -14.59 4.87
C GLN A 148 -8.54 -15.07 3.44
N ASN A 149 -8.95 -16.32 3.27
CA ASN A 149 -9.26 -16.93 1.99
C ASN A 149 -8.21 -16.72 0.89
N PRO A 150 -6.88 -16.87 1.19
CA PRO A 150 -5.85 -16.56 0.22
C PRO A 150 -5.88 -17.53 -0.96
N GLN A 151 -5.74 -16.98 -2.19
CA GLN A 151 -5.72 -17.73 -3.44
C GLN A 151 -4.59 -17.22 -4.32
N VAL A 152 -3.82 -18.14 -4.94
CA VAL A 152 -2.93 -17.77 -6.04
C VAL A 152 -3.76 -17.78 -7.32
N VAL A 153 -3.97 -16.61 -7.91
CA VAL A 153 -4.83 -16.45 -9.10
C VAL A 153 -4.05 -16.45 -10.40
N GLY A 154 -2.74 -16.23 -10.35
CA GLY A 154 -1.94 -16.26 -11.57
C GLY A 154 -0.47 -15.96 -11.36
N LYS A 155 0.21 -15.81 -12.50
CA LYS A 155 1.58 -15.29 -12.59
C LYS A 155 1.55 -14.04 -13.43
N GLU A 156 2.24 -13.01 -12.94
CA GLU A 156 2.36 -11.72 -13.60
C GLU A 156 3.80 -11.22 -13.56
N ARG A 157 4.14 -10.32 -14.46
CA ARG A 157 5.46 -9.70 -14.46
C ARG A 157 5.37 -8.26 -13.96
N ILE A 158 5.81 -8.04 -12.73
CA ILE A 158 5.83 -6.73 -12.07
C ILE A 158 7.28 -6.27 -11.90
N GLN A 159 7.60 -5.04 -12.31
CA GLN A 159 8.96 -4.46 -12.19
C GLN A 159 10.07 -5.38 -12.75
N ASN A 160 9.83 -6.05 -13.88
CA ASN A 160 10.70 -7.06 -14.47
C ASN A 160 10.98 -8.32 -13.61
N ARG A 161 10.13 -8.62 -12.64
CA ARG A 161 10.16 -9.82 -11.80
C ARG A 161 8.99 -10.73 -12.14
N ASP A 162 9.24 -12.02 -12.18
CA ASP A 162 8.17 -13.00 -12.31
C ASP A 162 7.54 -13.18 -10.93
N THR A 163 6.28 -12.80 -10.80
CA THR A 163 5.54 -12.77 -9.54
C THR A 163 4.36 -13.73 -9.55
N LEU A 164 4.05 -14.25 -8.38
CA LEU A 164 2.78 -14.91 -8.10
C LEU A 164 1.79 -13.84 -7.63
N HIS A 165 0.66 -13.71 -8.32
CA HIS A 165 -0.46 -12.87 -7.90
C HIS A 165 -1.34 -13.66 -6.94
N LEU A 166 -1.57 -13.08 -5.78
CA LEU A 166 -2.36 -13.67 -4.71
C LEU A 166 -3.46 -12.69 -4.32
N GLU A 167 -4.69 -13.17 -4.29
CA GLU A 167 -5.86 -12.45 -3.79
C GLU A 167 -6.25 -12.97 -2.41
N GLY A 168 -6.93 -12.12 -1.63
CA GLY A 168 -7.49 -12.47 -0.34
C GLY A 168 -8.26 -11.32 0.27
N GLU A 169 -8.58 -11.43 1.54
CA GLU A 169 -9.32 -10.43 2.29
C GLU A 169 -8.61 -10.13 3.61
N VAL A 170 -8.66 -8.86 4.05
CA VAL A 170 -8.10 -8.45 5.34
C VAL A 170 -9.14 -7.65 6.12
N SER A 171 -9.29 -7.92 7.42
CA SER A 171 -10.15 -7.12 8.29
C SER A 171 -9.60 -5.70 8.44
N GLY A 172 -10.50 -4.71 8.49
CA GLY A 172 -10.13 -3.32 8.69
C GLY A 172 -9.40 -3.08 10.01
N GLU A 173 -9.70 -3.87 11.06
CA GLU A 173 -8.97 -3.81 12.33
C GLU A 173 -7.44 -3.99 12.14
N LYS A 174 -7.03 -4.89 11.24
CA LYS A 174 -5.61 -5.11 10.91
C LYS A 174 -5.02 -3.98 10.06
N LEU A 175 -5.85 -3.26 9.31
CA LEU A 175 -5.43 -2.20 8.38
C LEU A 175 -5.42 -0.80 9.01
N VAL A 176 -6.28 -0.52 10.00
CA VAL A 176 -6.39 0.80 10.68
C VAL A 176 -5.04 1.37 11.15
N PRO A 177 -4.06 0.58 11.64
CA PRO A 177 -2.77 1.14 12.03
C PRO A 177 -1.96 1.74 10.87
N PHE A 178 -2.32 1.41 9.62
CA PHE A 178 -1.59 1.79 8.41
C PHE A 178 -2.40 2.69 7.47
N ILE A 179 -3.73 2.53 7.47
CA ILE A 179 -4.63 3.16 6.51
C ILE A 179 -5.75 3.88 7.26
N SER A 180 -5.73 5.20 7.25
CA SER A 180 -6.69 6.03 8.01
C SER A 180 -8.11 6.07 7.43
N THR A 181 -8.30 5.61 6.19
CA THR A 181 -9.60 5.62 5.50
C THR A 181 -10.42 4.35 5.72
N VAL A 182 -9.80 3.28 6.21
CA VAL A 182 -10.49 2.01 6.46
C VAL A 182 -11.27 2.04 7.77
N LYS A 183 -12.34 1.25 7.83
CA LYS A 183 -13.17 1.06 9.03
C LYS A 183 -12.80 -0.27 9.69
N PRO A 184 -12.64 -0.33 11.03
CA PRO A 184 -12.20 -1.54 11.72
C PRO A 184 -13.16 -2.72 11.58
N ASP A 185 -14.45 -2.47 11.48
CA ASP A 185 -15.53 -3.46 11.37
C ASP A 185 -15.84 -3.92 9.94
N SER A 186 -15.04 -3.51 8.97
CA SER A 186 -15.19 -3.88 7.56
C SER A 186 -14.11 -4.86 7.13
N VAL A 187 -14.34 -5.53 6.00
CA VAL A 187 -13.38 -6.42 5.34
C VAL A 187 -13.02 -5.82 3.99
N TYR A 188 -11.76 -5.91 3.62
CA TYR A 188 -11.22 -5.29 2.41
C TYR A 188 -10.53 -6.34 1.52
N PRO A 189 -10.85 -6.40 0.23
CA PRO A 189 -10.08 -7.18 -0.73
C PRO A 189 -8.64 -6.69 -0.78
N VAL A 190 -7.71 -7.64 -0.88
CA VAL A 190 -6.29 -7.35 -1.01
C VAL A 190 -5.67 -8.19 -2.09
N ASP A 191 -4.74 -7.59 -2.82
CA ASP A 191 -3.92 -8.22 -3.82
C ASP A 191 -2.45 -8.12 -3.43
N LEU A 192 -1.70 -9.20 -3.61
CA LEU A 192 -0.27 -9.25 -3.35
C LEU A 192 0.45 -9.85 -4.56
N TRP A 193 1.52 -9.18 -5.00
CA TRP A 193 2.43 -9.71 -6.00
C TRP A 193 3.75 -10.08 -5.32
N ILE A 194 4.06 -11.35 -5.32
CA ILE A 194 5.18 -11.92 -4.57
C ILE A 194 6.19 -12.46 -5.57
N ASP A 195 7.43 -11.97 -5.53
CA ASP A 195 8.55 -12.45 -6.34
C ASP A 195 8.77 -13.95 -6.12
N GLU A 196 8.63 -14.74 -7.16
CA GLU A 196 8.57 -16.21 -7.04
C GLU A 196 9.86 -16.80 -6.45
N PRO A 197 11.08 -16.38 -6.90
CA PRO A 197 12.33 -16.93 -6.36
C PRO A 197 12.60 -16.58 -4.90
N THR A 198 12.32 -15.36 -4.47
CA THR A 198 12.74 -14.84 -3.16
C THR A 198 11.62 -14.81 -2.13
N ALA A 199 10.38 -15.03 -2.56
CA ALA A 199 9.16 -14.80 -1.80
C ALA A 199 9.02 -13.36 -1.26
N THR A 200 9.76 -12.40 -1.77
CA THR A 200 9.66 -11.00 -1.37
C THR A 200 8.43 -10.37 -2.02
N PRO A 201 7.54 -9.68 -1.27
CA PRO A 201 6.46 -8.96 -1.88
C PRO A 201 7.02 -7.77 -2.65
N VAL A 202 6.52 -7.54 -3.86
CA VAL A 202 6.90 -6.40 -4.70
C VAL A 202 5.77 -5.37 -4.80
N GLN A 203 4.55 -5.81 -4.61
CA GLN A 203 3.37 -4.94 -4.59
C GLN A 203 2.31 -5.48 -3.64
N PHE A 204 1.62 -4.57 -2.99
CA PHE A 204 0.49 -4.82 -2.12
C PHE A 204 -0.59 -3.79 -2.45
N HIS A 205 -1.82 -4.24 -2.67
CA HIS A 205 -2.96 -3.38 -2.98
C HIS A 205 -4.12 -3.69 -2.03
N VAL A 206 -4.78 -2.64 -1.55
CA VAL A 206 -6.00 -2.73 -0.74
C VAL A 206 -7.11 -2.01 -1.48
N THR A 207 -8.17 -2.70 -1.81
CA THR A 207 -9.35 -2.13 -2.48
C THR A 207 -10.34 -1.62 -1.45
N GLU A 208 -10.74 -0.34 -1.56
CA GLU A 208 -11.80 0.28 -0.79
C GLU A 208 -13.06 0.47 -1.65
N PRO A 209 -14.23 0.77 -1.04
CA PRO A 209 -15.44 1.12 -1.80
C PRO A 209 -15.22 2.29 -2.78
N ASP A 210 -16.10 2.38 -3.78
CA ASP A 210 -16.14 3.45 -4.79
C ASP A 210 -14.85 3.56 -5.64
N SER A 211 -14.23 2.41 -5.94
CA SER A 211 -12.99 2.33 -6.71
C SER A 211 -11.82 3.12 -6.09
N ASN A 212 -11.84 3.26 -4.79
CA ASN A 212 -10.71 3.79 -4.05
C ASN A 212 -9.76 2.66 -3.68
N GLY A 213 -8.51 2.99 -3.38
CA GLY A 213 -7.54 1.99 -2.97
C GLY A 213 -6.23 2.57 -2.47
N TRP A 214 -5.41 1.68 -1.96
CA TRP A 214 -4.04 1.96 -1.55
C TRP A 214 -3.10 0.97 -2.18
N GLN A 215 -2.04 1.48 -2.77
CA GLN A 215 -0.99 0.68 -3.36
C GLN A 215 0.32 0.94 -2.64
N ILE A 216 1.01 -0.14 -2.28
CA ILE A 216 2.39 -0.11 -1.78
C ILE A 216 3.24 -0.91 -2.75
N GLU A 217 4.29 -0.31 -3.28
CA GLU A 217 5.26 -0.98 -4.14
C GLU A 217 6.63 -0.98 -3.48
N LEU A 218 7.31 -2.13 -3.47
CA LEU A 218 8.68 -2.27 -2.98
C LEU A 218 9.63 -2.42 -4.16
N PHE A 219 10.71 -1.67 -4.14
CA PHE A 219 11.75 -1.70 -5.17
C PHE A 219 13.14 -1.47 -4.56
N ARG A 220 14.20 -1.72 -5.32
CA ARG A 220 15.59 -1.62 -4.84
C ARG A 220 15.82 -2.39 -3.54
N ILE A 221 15.37 -3.63 -3.52
CA ILE A 221 15.39 -4.50 -2.35
C ILE A 221 16.84 -4.83 -1.98
N ASN A 222 17.19 -4.58 -0.70
CA ASN A 222 18.53 -4.78 -0.13
C ASN A 222 19.65 -3.96 -0.78
N GLU A 223 19.32 -2.94 -1.59
CA GLU A 223 20.30 -1.94 -1.99
C GLU A 223 20.63 -1.00 -0.81
N PRO A 224 21.87 -0.54 -0.68
CA PRO A 224 22.26 0.33 0.43
C PRO A 224 21.38 1.58 0.52
N VAL A 225 20.86 1.85 1.71
CA VAL A 225 20.09 3.04 2.07
C VAL A 225 20.65 3.61 3.36
N ASP A 226 20.96 4.91 3.37
CA ASP A 226 21.32 5.64 4.57
C ASP A 226 20.18 6.60 4.96
N ILE A 227 19.74 6.52 6.22
CA ILE A 227 18.68 7.37 6.78
C ILE A 227 19.23 7.99 8.06
N PRO A 228 19.92 9.14 7.96
CA PRO A 228 20.49 9.80 9.11
C PRO A 228 19.41 10.44 10.00
N THR A 229 19.70 10.56 11.28
CA THR A 229 18.87 11.35 12.20
C THR A 229 18.91 12.81 11.81
N PRO A 230 17.76 13.47 11.54
CA PRO A 230 17.72 14.87 11.15
C PRO A 230 18.29 15.79 12.21
N GLN A 231 19.07 16.77 11.79
CA GLN A 231 19.55 17.83 12.68
C GLN A 231 18.44 18.86 12.91
N LEU A 232 18.19 19.18 14.17
CA LEU A 232 17.25 20.24 14.54
C LEU A 232 17.96 21.60 14.52
N PRO A 233 17.27 22.69 14.14
CA PRO A 233 17.81 24.03 14.28
C PRO A 233 18.13 24.33 15.76
N PRO A 234 19.12 25.15 16.04
CA PRO A 234 19.42 25.55 17.41
C PRO A 234 18.20 26.20 18.07
N ALA A 235 17.99 25.90 19.36
CA ALA A 235 16.91 26.52 20.11
C ALA A 235 17.05 28.06 20.07
N PRO A 236 15.93 28.80 19.88
CA PRO A 236 15.99 30.24 19.92
C PRO A 236 16.63 30.70 21.25
N ALA A 237 17.59 31.64 21.17
CA ALA A 237 18.20 32.20 22.36
C ALA A 237 17.08 32.72 23.28
N ARG A 238 17.12 32.33 24.58
CA ARG A 238 16.18 32.88 25.55
C ARG A 238 16.42 34.41 25.61
N PRO A 239 15.35 35.24 25.56
CA PRO A 239 15.49 36.64 25.83
C PRO A 239 16.20 36.79 27.18
N GLN A 240 17.31 37.47 27.18
CA GLN A 240 17.95 37.88 28.45
C GLN A 240 17.00 38.90 29.09
N ALA A 241 16.49 38.57 30.27
CA ALA A 241 15.63 39.45 31.06
C ALA A 241 16.44 40.59 31.69
#